data_cb03cbea294dbed8d02122f68e22239b
#
_entry.id   cb03cbea294dbed8d02122f68e22239b
#
_cell.length_a   1.000
_cell.length_b   1.000
_cell.length_c   1.000
_cell.angle_alpha   90.00
_cell.angle_beta   90.00
_cell.angle_gamma   90.00
#
_symmetry.space_group_name_H-M   'P 1'
#
loop_
_entity.id
_entity.type
_entity.pdbx_description
1 polymer ?
#
loop_
_entity_poly.entity_id
_entity_poly.type
_entity_poly.pdbx_seq_one_letter_code
_entity_poly.pdbx_strand_id
1 'polypeptide(L)'
;MPDKEKVCTGGDLAEVLSRTRLSAEEAIAWKSDLEAAHKDSSATMTANEMVEYWSSIGSEMVHADDKPYLRADKFQTQLYPVPWAGPILSADVFLLFLNPGYVSHEDEYEKQPKLARLLRDNLKGDQPYFYLQEEFRNHPGYDWAHRTFGDGIKEYLSRICVLQLVAYHSTDGGEARKVAASLPSSKKTIKFVQDSVLARARLGKVGLVIARSSSLWGLDRVHEEKNIIIYRGGECRRAYQTPASRGGELIRQILARN
;
A
#
# COMPACT_ATOMS: atom_id res chain seq x y z
N MET A 1 -12.60 29.87 -29.31
CA MET A 1 -11.40 30.21 -28.48
C MET A 1 -11.37 29.22 -27.34
N PRO A 2 -10.40 28.37 -27.23
CA PRO A 2 -10.31 27.43 -26.12
C PRO A 2 -9.72 28.11 -24.87
N ASP A 3 -10.38 27.88 -23.74
CA ASP A 3 -9.98 28.37 -22.42
C ASP A 3 -8.59 27.87 -22.04
N LYS A 4 -7.79 28.81 -21.57
CA LYS A 4 -6.42 28.57 -21.10
C LYS A 4 -6.49 27.76 -19.79
N GLU A 5 -5.86 26.59 -19.80
CA GLU A 5 -5.53 25.82 -18.59
C GLU A 5 -4.89 26.73 -17.54
N LYS A 6 -5.59 26.89 -16.42
CA LYS A 6 -4.99 27.47 -15.21
C LYS A 6 -3.99 26.47 -14.65
N VAL A 7 -2.73 26.75 -14.86
CA VAL A 7 -1.64 26.11 -14.13
C VAL A 7 -1.79 26.48 -12.65
N CYS A 8 -2.18 25.51 -11.82
CA CYS A 8 -2.28 25.69 -10.37
C CYS A 8 -0.87 25.83 -9.78
N THR A 9 -0.54 27.03 -9.35
CA THR A 9 0.71 27.36 -8.65
C THR A 9 0.44 27.57 -7.16
N GLY A 10 1.21 26.92 -6.30
CA GLY A 10 1.41 27.34 -4.91
C GLY A 10 0.48 26.76 -3.81
N GLY A 11 -0.76 26.39 -4.08
CA GLY A 11 -1.67 25.86 -3.06
C GLY A 11 -1.42 24.40 -2.66
N ASP A 12 -0.88 23.64 -3.57
CA ASP A 12 -0.68 22.19 -3.44
C ASP A 12 0.41 21.78 -2.43
N LEU A 13 1.47 22.58 -2.29
CA LEU A 13 2.62 22.24 -1.45
C LEU A 13 2.31 22.36 0.06
N ALA A 14 1.59 23.41 0.45
CA ALA A 14 1.21 23.63 1.85
C ALA A 14 0.24 22.54 2.34
N GLU A 15 -0.62 22.05 1.46
CA GLU A 15 -1.55 20.95 1.77
C GLU A 15 -0.82 19.61 1.91
N VAL A 16 0.17 19.33 1.07
CA VAL A 16 1.03 18.15 1.18
C VAL A 16 1.83 18.19 2.49
N LEU A 17 2.44 19.33 2.82
CA LEU A 17 3.19 19.52 4.05
C LEU A 17 2.35 19.31 5.32
N SER A 18 1.12 19.83 5.34
CA SER A 18 0.22 19.69 6.49
C SER A 18 -0.22 18.23 6.72
N ARG A 19 -0.23 17.41 5.68
CA ARG A 19 -0.71 16.02 5.70
C ARG A 19 0.38 14.98 5.90
N THR A 20 1.61 15.25 5.46
CA THR A 20 2.69 14.24 5.45
C THR A 20 3.65 14.36 6.62
N ARG A 21 3.66 15.48 7.35
CA ARG A 21 4.68 15.84 8.36
C ARG A 21 6.10 15.85 7.77
N LEU A 22 6.25 15.98 6.47
CA LEU A 22 7.52 16.25 5.81
C LEU A 22 7.88 17.73 5.95
N SER A 23 9.16 18.06 5.99
CA SER A 23 9.60 19.44 5.81
C SER A 23 9.30 19.92 4.38
N ALA A 24 9.32 21.24 4.18
CA ALA A 24 9.10 21.80 2.85
C ALA A 24 10.11 21.27 1.81
N GLU A 25 11.36 21.13 2.22
CA GLU A 25 12.45 20.63 1.37
C GLU A 25 12.26 19.14 1.01
N GLU A 26 11.88 18.32 1.99
CA GLU A 26 11.57 16.90 1.76
C GLU A 26 10.36 16.70 0.85
N ALA A 27 9.34 17.53 0.97
CA ALA A 27 8.16 17.46 0.09
C ALA A 27 8.45 17.90 -1.35
N ILE A 28 9.31 18.92 -1.52
CA ILE A 28 9.75 19.38 -2.85
C ILE A 28 10.64 18.32 -3.51
N ALA A 29 11.60 17.77 -2.78
CA ALA A 29 12.47 16.70 -3.27
C ALA A 29 11.64 15.46 -3.66
N TRP A 30 10.72 15.05 -2.81
CA TRP A 30 9.82 13.94 -3.07
C TRP A 30 8.98 14.13 -4.35
N LYS A 31 8.43 15.33 -4.54
CA LYS A 31 7.64 15.65 -5.73
C LYS A 31 8.49 15.62 -7.00
N SER A 32 9.70 16.20 -6.94
CA SER A 32 10.66 16.21 -8.05
C SER A 32 11.10 14.78 -8.43
N ASP A 33 11.40 13.95 -7.44
CA ASP A 33 11.78 12.55 -7.65
C ASP A 33 10.64 11.71 -8.24
N LEU A 34 9.40 11.98 -7.83
CA LEU A 34 8.22 11.32 -8.36
C LEU A 34 7.97 11.72 -9.83
N GLU A 35 8.10 13.01 -10.14
CA GLU A 35 7.97 13.53 -11.52
C GLU A 35 9.10 13.02 -12.43
N ALA A 36 10.32 12.90 -11.92
CA ALA A 36 11.45 12.33 -12.65
C ALA A 36 11.25 10.83 -12.93
N ALA A 37 10.79 10.07 -11.95
CA ALA A 37 10.48 8.64 -12.10
C ALA A 37 9.38 8.40 -13.16
N HIS A 38 8.43 9.32 -13.31
CA HIS A 38 7.39 9.25 -14.36
C HIS A 38 7.93 9.52 -15.76
N LYS A 39 8.97 10.36 -15.90
CA LYS A 39 9.55 10.68 -17.21
C LYS A 39 10.43 9.57 -17.79
N ASP A 40 11.02 8.74 -16.92
CA ASP A 40 12.09 7.81 -17.33
C ASP A 40 11.60 6.42 -17.76
N SER A 41 10.30 6.12 -17.68
CA SER A 41 9.79 4.81 -18.08
C SER A 41 8.49 4.94 -18.89
N SER A 42 8.58 4.73 -20.19
CA SER A 42 7.42 4.65 -21.09
C SER A 42 6.57 3.38 -20.92
N ALA A 43 7.06 2.39 -20.16
CA ALA A 43 6.37 1.12 -19.92
C ALA A 43 5.44 1.18 -18.68
N THR A 44 4.21 0.70 -18.83
CA THR A 44 3.22 0.58 -17.74
C THR A 44 3.67 -0.48 -16.75
N MET A 45 3.77 -0.14 -15.47
CA MET A 45 4.10 -1.11 -14.40
C MET A 45 2.92 -2.05 -14.14
N THR A 46 3.15 -3.35 -14.22
CA THR A 46 2.14 -4.41 -14.06
C THR A 46 2.29 -5.16 -12.74
N ALA A 47 1.28 -5.94 -12.37
CA ALA A 47 1.35 -6.84 -11.20
C ALA A 47 2.41 -7.93 -11.37
N ASN A 48 2.61 -8.44 -12.59
CA ASN A 48 3.65 -9.44 -12.86
C ASN A 48 5.05 -8.86 -12.62
N GLU A 49 5.32 -7.63 -13.05
CA GLU A 49 6.61 -6.95 -12.80
C GLU A 49 6.83 -6.67 -11.32
N MET A 50 5.76 -6.39 -10.55
CA MET A 50 5.84 -6.31 -9.09
C MET A 50 6.24 -7.64 -8.47
N VAL A 51 5.62 -8.74 -8.91
CA VAL A 51 5.95 -10.09 -8.45
C VAL A 51 7.38 -10.47 -8.83
N GLU A 52 7.82 -10.20 -10.05
CA GLU A 52 9.19 -10.43 -10.51
C GLU A 52 10.21 -9.66 -9.66
N TYR A 53 9.98 -8.38 -9.45
CA TYR A 53 10.83 -7.53 -8.61
C TYR A 53 10.98 -8.12 -7.20
N TRP A 54 9.88 -8.44 -6.52
CA TRP A 54 9.94 -8.97 -5.15
C TRP A 54 10.39 -10.42 -5.08
N SER A 55 10.23 -11.22 -6.13
CA SER A 55 10.77 -12.58 -6.19
C SER A 55 12.29 -12.60 -6.18
N SER A 56 12.94 -11.52 -6.61
CA SER A 56 14.40 -11.38 -6.61
C SER A 56 15.01 -11.27 -5.20
N ILE A 57 14.21 -11.04 -4.16
CA ILE A 57 14.68 -10.96 -2.77
C ILE A 57 15.24 -12.31 -2.28
N GLY A 58 14.79 -13.43 -2.83
CA GLY A 58 15.23 -14.76 -2.46
C GLY A 58 14.98 -15.08 -0.98
N SER A 59 16.05 -15.38 -0.23
CA SER A 59 16.00 -15.63 1.22
C SER A 59 16.28 -14.40 2.08
N GLU A 60 16.58 -13.27 1.47
CA GLU A 60 16.88 -12.03 2.17
C GLU A 60 15.60 -11.41 2.78
N MET A 61 15.77 -10.59 3.82
CA MET A 61 14.67 -9.87 4.46
C MET A 61 14.58 -8.42 3.98
N VAL A 62 15.57 -7.95 3.21
CA VAL A 62 15.62 -6.60 2.63
C VAL A 62 16.03 -6.72 1.17
N HIS A 63 15.22 -6.12 0.29
CA HIS A 63 15.55 -6.05 -1.13
C HIS A 63 16.87 -5.29 -1.34
N ALA A 64 17.74 -5.79 -2.23
CA ALA A 64 19.09 -5.25 -2.43
C ALA A 64 19.07 -3.75 -2.77
N ASP A 65 18.12 -3.32 -3.61
CA ASP A 65 17.96 -1.92 -4.00
C ASP A 65 17.57 -1.00 -2.83
N ASP A 66 16.86 -1.53 -1.82
CA ASP A 66 16.37 -0.75 -0.68
C ASP A 66 17.38 -0.68 0.47
N LYS A 67 18.35 -1.62 0.54
CA LYS A 67 19.36 -1.68 1.63
C LYS A 67 20.03 -0.34 1.93
N PRO A 68 20.45 0.48 0.94
CA PRO A 68 21.12 1.76 1.23
C PRO A 68 20.25 2.81 1.92
N TYR A 69 18.93 2.66 1.87
CA TYR A 69 17.96 3.65 2.37
C TYR A 69 17.34 3.25 3.72
N LEU A 70 17.47 1.97 4.12
CA LEU A 70 16.85 1.46 5.34
C LEU A 70 17.80 1.55 6.52
N ARG A 71 17.31 2.13 7.59
CA ARG A 71 18.00 2.18 8.89
C ARG A 71 17.52 1.03 9.76
N ALA A 72 18.42 0.09 10.09
CA ALA A 72 18.10 -1.08 10.92
C ALA A 72 17.63 -0.72 12.35
N ASP A 73 17.95 0.47 12.86
CA ASP A 73 17.44 0.96 14.14
C ASP A 73 15.99 1.50 14.07
N LYS A 74 15.42 1.62 12.88
CA LYS A 74 14.05 2.13 12.63
C LYS A 74 13.13 1.10 12.01
N PHE A 75 13.68 0.14 11.29
CA PHE A 75 12.93 -0.90 10.59
C PHE A 75 13.35 -2.28 11.08
N GLN A 76 12.41 -3.19 11.13
CA GLN A 76 12.64 -4.58 11.51
C GLN A 76 13.15 -5.36 10.31
N THR A 77 14.44 -5.17 9.98
CA THR A 77 15.09 -5.77 8.81
C THR A 77 15.34 -7.28 8.94
N GLN A 78 14.99 -7.87 10.07
CA GLN A 78 15.01 -9.32 10.32
C GLN A 78 13.67 -10.00 9.98
N LEU A 79 12.61 -9.23 9.70
CA LEU A 79 11.30 -9.75 9.32
C LEU A 79 11.12 -9.74 7.80
N TYR A 80 10.28 -10.64 7.30
CA TYR A 80 9.92 -10.64 5.89
C TYR A 80 9.23 -9.33 5.50
N PRO A 81 9.59 -8.73 4.36
CA PRO A 81 8.86 -7.59 3.84
C PRO A 81 7.46 -8.00 3.39
N VAL A 82 6.49 -7.12 3.61
CA VAL A 82 5.10 -7.32 3.21
C VAL A 82 4.67 -6.19 2.27
N PRO A 83 5.14 -6.19 1.01
CA PRO A 83 4.76 -5.16 0.03
C PRO A 83 3.27 -5.19 -0.30
N TRP A 84 2.69 -6.36 -0.18
CA TRP A 84 1.24 -6.60 -0.24
C TRP A 84 0.84 -7.78 0.63
N ALA A 85 -0.44 -7.85 0.96
CA ALA A 85 -1.08 -9.03 1.52
C ALA A 85 -2.34 -9.32 0.69
N GLY A 86 -2.41 -10.51 0.12
CA GLY A 86 -3.48 -10.92 -0.81
C GLY A 86 -3.03 -11.04 -2.27
N PRO A 87 -3.93 -11.47 -3.16
CA PRO A 87 -3.59 -11.89 -4.52
C PRO A 87 -3.41 -10.66 -5.45
N ILE A 88 -2.23 -10.05 -5.48
CA ILE A 88 -1.95 -8.86 -6.31
C ILE A 88 -2.24 -9.08 -7.80
N LEU A 89 -2.12 -10.33 -8.28
CA LEU A 89 -2.34 -10.70 -9.68
C LEU A 89 -3.83 -10.68 -10.07
N SER A 90 -4.72 -11.03 -9.15
CA SER A 90 -6.14 -11.28 -9.46
C SER A 90 -7.13 -10.53 -8.57
N ALA A 91 -6.67 -9.67 -7.67
CA ALA A 91 -7.56 -8.94 -6.76
C ALA A 91 -8.59 -8.07 -7.50
N ASP A 92 -9.81 -8.08 -6.99
CA ASP A 92 -10.90 -7.19 -7.40
C ASP A 92 -10.92 -5.88 -6.60
N VAL A 93 -10.31 -5.86 -5.41
CA VAL A 93 -10.22 -4.67 -4.57
C VAL A 93 -8.79 -4.48 -4.07
N PHE A 94 -8.29 -3.26 -4.25
CA PHE A 94 -7.00 -2.82 -3.75
C PHE A 94 -7.17 -1.78 -2.63
N LEU A 95 -6.44 -1.98 -1.53
CA LEU A 95 -6.47 -1.12 -0.35
C LEU A 95 -5.07 -0.58 -0.10
N LEU A 96 -4.90 0.75 -0.11
CA LEU A 96 -3.59 1.39 0.02
C LEU A 96 -3.33 1.81 1.46
N PHE A 97 -2.26 1.28 2.04
CA PHE A 97 -1.76 1.61 3.38
C PHE A 97 -0.31 2.11 3.32
N LEU A 98 0.23 2.55 4.45
CA LEU A 98 1.57 3.12 4.49
C LEU A 98 2.65 2.05 4.61
N ASN A 99 2.59 1.24 5.66
CA ASN A 99 3.54 0.16 5.95
C ASN A 99 2.94 -0.83 6.94
N PRO A 100 3.46 -2.06 7.01
CA PRO A 100 3.14 -2.97 8.09
C PRO A 100 3.64 -2.38 9.42
N GLY A 101 2.77 -2.42 10.45
CA GLY A 101 3.17 -2.08 11.80
C GLY A 101 4.10 -3.14 12.37
N TYR A 102 4.65 -2.88 13.56
CA TYR A 102 5.43 -3.83 14.33
C TYR A 102 5.07 -3.79 15.80
N VAL A 103 5.01 -4.95 16.43
CA VAL A 103 4.91 -5.12 17.87
C VAL A 103 5.98 -6.11 18.35
N SER A 104 6.52 -5.91 19.54
CA SER A 104 7.74 -6.58 20.03
C SER A 104 7.74 -8.12 20.05
N HIS A 105 6.57 -8.75 20.01
CA HIS A 105 6.45 -10.22 19.98
C HIS A 105 6.15 -10.80 18.58
N GLU A 106 6.11 -9.97 17.54
CA GLU A 106 5.84 -10.40 16.16
C GLU A 106 6.91 -11.35 15.63
N ASP A 107 8.17 -11.11 16.01
CA ASP A 107 9.32 -11.96 15.65
C ASP A 107 9.13 -13.44 16.01
N GLU A 108 8.45 -13.73 17.12
CA GLU A 108 8.21 -15.10 17.58
C GLU A 108 7.25 -15.84 16.65
N TYR A 109 6.30 -15.14 16.09
CA TYR A 109 5.35 -15.71 15.13
C TYR A 109 5.96 -15.87 13.75
N GLU A 110 6.66 -14.86 13.25
CA GLU A 110 7.27 -14.91 11.92
C GLU A 110 8.38 -15.93 11.78
N LYS A 111 9.03 -16.32 12.89
CA LYS A 111 10.01 -17.42 12.93
C LYS A 111 9.37 -18.79 12.79
N GLN A 112 8.05 -18.92 12.96
CA GLN A 112 7.38 -20.20 12.77
C GLN A 112 7.43 -20.62 11.29
N PRO A 113 7.87 -21.86 10.98
CA PRO A 113 8.11 -22.28 9.58
C PRO A 113 6.89 -22.13 8.67
N LYS A 114 5.69 -22.34 9.21
CA LYS A 114 4.43 -22.19 8.47
C LYS A 114 4.18 -20.74 8.05
N LEU A 115 4.33 -19.79 8.98
CA LEU A 115 4.13 -18.36 8.73
C LEU A 115 5.22 -17.81 7.79
N ALA A 116 6.48 -18.15 8.04
CA ALA A 116 7.59 -17.79 7.15
C ALA A 116 7.37 -18.28 5.71
N ARG A 117 6.77 -19.48 5.55
CA ARG A 117 6.39 -19.99 4.23
C ARG A 117 5.27 -19.17 3.60
N LEU A 118 4.20 -18.87 4.34
CA LEU A 118 3.07 -18.07 3.85
C LEU A 118 3.50 -16.67 3.43
N LEU A 119 4.38 -16.00 4.19
CA LEU A 119 4.92 -14.69 3.84
C LEU A 119 5.75 -14.75 2.54
N ARG A 120 6.57 -15.78 2.36
CA ARG A 120 7.30 -15.99 1.10
C ARG A 120 6.37 -16.31 -0.07
N ASP A 121 5.38 -17.17 0.15
CA ASP A 121 4.42 -17.55 -0.88
C ASP A 121 3.56 -16.36 -1.30
N ASN A 122 3.28 -15.42 -0.38
CA ASN A 122 2.59 -14.17 -0.71
C ASN A 122 3.31 -13.36 -1.80
N LEU A 123 4.65 -13.38 -1.83
CA LEU A 123 5.42 -12.67 -2.86
C LEU A 123 5.25 -13.26 -4.27
N LYS A 124 4.66 -14.45 -4.41
CA LYS A 124 4.29 -15.05 -5.72
C LYS A 124 3.05 -14.41 -6.34
N GLY A 125 2.29 -13.63 -5.57
CA GLY A 125 1.23 -12.77 -6.05
C GLY A 125 -0.16 -13.38 -6.13
N ASP A 126 -0.35 -14.65 -5.83
CA ASP A 126 -1.64 -15.38 -5.90
C ASP A 126 -2.18 -15.81 -4.53
N GLN A 127 -1.39 -15.62 -3.46
CA GLN A 127 -1.77 -15.96 -2.10
C GLN A 127 -3.01 -15.17 -1.65
N PRO A 128 -4.09 -15.83 -1.17
CA PRO A 128 -5.21 -15.12 -0.55
C PRO A 128 -4.77 -14.23 0.61
N TYR A 129 -5.52 -13.18 0.92
CA TYR A 129 -5.26 -12.35 2.08
C TYR A 129 -5.21 -13.23 3.34
N PHE A 130 -4.08 -13.24 4.04
CA PHE A 130 -3.78 -14.29 5.01
C PHE A 130 -3.99 -13.87 6.47
N TYR A 131 -3.91 -12.59 6.81
CA TYR A 131 -3.99 -12.17 8.21
C TYR A 131 -5.34 -12.48 8.92
N LEU A 132 -6.40 -12.77 8.19
CA LEU A 132 -7.67 -13.24 8.76
C LEU A 132 -7.85 -14.76 8.74
N GLN A 133 -6.86 -15.52 8.31
CA GLN A 133 -6.86 -16.98 8.42
C GLN A 133 -6.62 -17.42 9.86
N GLU A 134 -7.13 -18.58 10.25
CA GLU A 134 -7.07 -19.09 11.63
C GLU A 134 -5.62 -19.28 12.12
N GLU A 135 -4.71 -19.60 11.22
CA GLU A 135 -3.28 -19.74 11.52
C GLU A 135 -2.65 -18.46 12.08
N PHE A 136 -3.21 -17.31 11.73
CA PHE A 136 -2.73 -16.00 12.19
C PHE A 136 -3.45 -15.48 13.44
N ARG A 137 -4.38 -16.25 14.04
CA ARG A 137 -5.24 -15.78 15.13
C ARG A 137 -4.49 -15.11 16.29
N ASN A 138 -3.30 -15.59 16.60
CA ASN A 138 -2.46 -15.01 17.65
C ASN A 138 -1.43 -14.00 17.13
N HIS A 139 -1.39 -13.76 15.82
CA HIS A 139 -0.47 -12.81 15.22
C HIS A 139 -1.04 -11.39 15.34
N PRO A 140 -0.24 -10.35 15.65
CA PRO A 140 -0.71 -8.97 15.73
C PRO A 140 -1.41 -8.47 14.46
N GLY A 141 -0.99 -8.97 13.32
CA GLY A 141 -1.64 -8.70 12.03
C GLY A 141 -3.08 -9.19 11.96
N TYR A 142 -3.44 -10.27 12.67
CA TYR A 142 -4.83 -10.74 12.77
C TYR A 142 -5.70 -9.73 13.50
N ASP A 143 -5.25 -9.25 14.66
CA ASP A 143 -5.99 -8.25 15.44
C ASP A 143 -6.18 -6.94 14.67
N TRP A 144 -5.13 -6.53 13.95
CA TRP A 144 -5.21 -5.37 13.07
C TRP A 144 -6.23 -5.59 11.94
N ALA A 145 -6.15 -6.73 11.26
CA ALA A 145 -7.05 -7.07 10.17
C ALA A 145 -8.50 -7.19 10.65
N HIS A 146 -8.74 -7.87 11.78
CA HIS A 146 -10.06 -8.03 12.37
C HIS A 146 -10.67 -6.66 12.75
N ARG A 147 -9.90 -5.76 13.36
CA ARG A 147 -10.36 -4.39 13.65
C ARG A 147 -10.62 -3.57 12.40
N THR A 148 -9.79 -3.76 11.37
CA THR A 148 -9.88 -2.99 10.12
C THR A 148 -11.08 -3.42 9.28
N PHE A 149 -11.31 -4.70 9.14
CA PHE A 149 -12.30 -5.27 8.22
C PHE A 149 -13.58 -5.78 8.93
N GLY A 150 -13.49 -6.17 10.20
CA GLY A 150 -14.52 -6.97 10.84
C GLY A 150 -14.62 -8.38 10.22
N ASP A 151 -15.72 -9.07 10.51
CA ASP A 151 -15.93 -10.43 9.99
C ASP A 151 -16.45 -10.50 8.55
N GLY A 152 -16.92 -9.38 8.01
CA GLY A 152 -17.67 -9.32 6.75
C GLY A 152 -16.88 -9.60 5.47
N ILE A 153 -15.53 -9.78 5.54
CA ILE A 153 -14.70 -10.04 4.36
C ILE A 153 -14.06 -11.42 4.35
N LYS A 154 -14.32 -12.27 5.35
CA LYS A 154 -13.66 -13.59 5.45
C LYS A 154 -13.88 -14.48 4.23
N GLU A 155 -15.04 -14.41 3.60
CA GLU A 155 -15.38 -15.14 2.36
C GLU A 155 -14.73 -14.55 1.10
N TYR A 156 -14.10 -13.38 1.20
CA TYR A 156 -13.54 -12.66 0.04
C TYR A 156 -12.01 -12.52 0.08
N LEU A 157 -11.32 -13.29 0.93
CA LEU A 157 -9.88 -13.18 1.13
C LEU A 157 -9.06 -13.43 -0.14
N SER A 158 -9.58 -14.19 -1.10
CA SER A 158 -8.97 -14.44 -2.42
C SER A 158 -9.18 -13.30 -3.43
N ARG A 159 -9.87 -12.22 -3.05
CA ARG A 159 -10.28 -11.15 -3.96
C ARG A 159 -9.83 -9.76 -3.50
N ILE A 160 -9.19 -9.68 -2.33
CA ILE A 160 -8.73 -8.41 -1.71
C ILE A 160 -7.21 -8.41 -1.61
N CYS A 161 -6.59 -7.32 -2.05
CA CYS A 161 -5.17 -7.08 -1.91
C CYS A 161 -4.91 -5.77 -1.13
N VAL A 162 -4.20 -5.87 -0.01
CA VAL A 162 -3.70 -4.72 0.75
C VAL A 162 -2.30 -4.41 0.26
N LEU A 163 -2.08 -3.22 -0.30
CA LEU A 163 -0.78 -2.73 -0.73
C LEU A 163 -0.17 -1.85 0.36
N GLN A 164 1.10 -2.09 0.65
CA GLN A 164 1.91 -1.26 1.54
C GLN A 164 2.86 -0.40 0.72
N LEU A 165 2.87 0.92 1.00
CA LEU A 165 3.77 1.84 0.30
C LEU A 165 5.23 1.53 0.63
N VAL A 166 5.52 1.28 1.90
CA VAL A 166 6.80 0.80 2.41
C VAL A 166 6.60 -0.62 2.90
N ALA A 167 7.32 -1.56 2.33
CA ALA A 167 7.13 -2.99 2.58
C ALA A 167 7.64 -3.46 3.95
N TYR A 168 8.40 -2.63 4.65
CA TYR A 168 9.15 -3.00 5.86
C TYR A 168 8.41 -2.60 7.14
N HIS A 169 8.47 -3.49 8.13
CA HIS A 169 7.86 -3.28 9.44
C HIS A 169 8.55 -2.17 10.22
N SER A 170 7.77 -1.30 10.86
CA SER A 170 8.28 -0.29 11.79
C SER A 170 7.28 -0.01 12.91
N THR A 171 7.80 0.35 14.09
CA THR A 171 6.98 0.80 15.22
C THR A 171 6.40 2.20 15.02
N ASP A 172 7.04 3.00 14.15
CA ASP A 172 6.64 4.37 13.87
C ASP A 172 6.39 4.58 12.36
N GLY A 173 5.15 4.86 12.02
CA GLY A 173 4.79 5.24 10.64
C GLY A 173 5.42 6.57 10.18
N GLY A 174 5.96 7.39 11.07
CA GLY A 174 6.73 8.59 10.74
C GLY A 174 8.02 8.25 9.99
N GLU A 175 8.74 7.21 10.42
CA GLU A 175 9.94 6.75 9.75
C GLU A 175 9.63 6.18 8.36
N ALA A 176 8.53 5.41 8.24
CA ALA A 176 8.08 4.92 6.93
C ALA A 176 7.77 6.08 5.96
N ARG A 177 7.16 7.17 6.44
CA ARG A 177 6.92 8.37 5.60
C ARG A 177 8.21 9.00 5.09
N LYS A 178 9.24 9.11 5.94
CA LYS A 178 10.51 9.75 5.58
C LYS A 178 11.25 9.00 4.47
N VAL A 179 11.19 7.66 4.47
CA VAL A 179 11.90 6.85 3.50
C VAL A 179 11.10 6.51 2.24
N ALA A 180 9.78 6.66 2.28
CA ALA A 180 8.88 6.25 1.18
C ALA A 180 9.31 6.81 -0.20
N ALA A 181 9.73 8.07 -0.25
CA ALA A 181 10.18 8.70 -1.49
C ALA A 181 11.53 8.18 -2.00
N SER A 182 12.39 7.72 -1.10
CA SER A 182 13.74 7.27 -1.43
C SER A 182 13.80 5.82 -1.86
N LEU A 183 12.92 4.96 -1.32
CA LEU A 183 12.95 3.52 -1.57
C LEU A 183 12.60 3.18 -3.03
N PRO A 184 13.48 2.48 -3.75
CA PRO A 184 13.18 1.96 -5.08
C PRO A 184 11.91 1.10 -5.12
N SER A 185 11.68 0.25 -4.11
CA SER A 185 10.46 -0.55 -4.01
C SER A 185 9.20 0.29 -3.89
N SER A 186 9.23 1.36 -3.08
CA SER A 186 8.10 2.28 -2.95
C SER A 186 7.78 2.99 -4.26
N LYS A 187 8.80 3.45 -5.00
CA LYS A 187 8.63 4.07 -6.32
C LYS A 187 7.95 3.12 -7.31
N LYS A 188 8.36 1.84 -7.33
CA LYS A 188 7.72 0.81 -8.16
C LYS A 188 6.26 0.56 -7.74
N THR A 189 5.99 0.49 -6.45
CA THR A 189 4.63 0.30 -5.93
C THR A 189 3.72 1.47 -6.29
N ILE A 190 4.20 2.71 -6.17
CA ILE A 190 3.47 3.92 -6.61
C ILE A 190 3.17 3.84 -8.10
N LYS A 191 4.19 3.53 -8.92
CA LYS A 191 4.02 3.41 -10.36
C LYS A 191 2.99 2.34 -10.73
N PHE A 192 3.04 1.16 -10.11
CA PHE A 192 2.03 0.12 -10.29
C PHE A 192 0.62 0.59 -9.98
N VAL A 193 0.44 1.29 -8.85
CA VAL A 193 -0.87 1.82 -8.47
C VAL A 193 -1.38 2.83 -9.49
N GLN A 194 -0.54 3.76 -9.92
CA GLN A 194 -0.92 4.83 -10.84
C GLN A 194 -1.19 4.31 -12.26
N ASP A 195 -0.31 3.45 -12.78
CA ASP A 195 -0.39 2.97 -14.16
C ASP A 195 -1.45 1.89 -14.34
N SER A 196 -1.60 0.99 -13.37
CA SER A 196 -2.42 -0.21 -13.50
C SER A 196 -3.69 -0.16 -12.65
N VAL A 197 -3.55 0.00 -11.32
CA VAL A 197 -4.70 -0.13 -10.41
C VAL A 197 -5.69 1.01 -10.61
N LEU A 198 -5.21 2.26 -10.65
CA LEU A 198 -6.05 3.45 -10.82
C LEU A 198 -6.78 3.42 -12.17
N ALA A 199 -6.09 3.06 -13.25
CA ALA A 199 -6.70 2.94 -14.57
C ALA A 199 -7.80 1.87 -14.58
N ARG A 200 -7.56 0.70 -13.97
CA ARG A 200 -8.57 -0.36 -13.84
C ARG A 200 -9.75 0.05 -12.98
N ALA A 201 -9.53 0.82 -11.91
CA ALA A 201 -10.60 1.31 -11.04
C ALA A 201 -11.49 2.31 -11.78
N ARG A 202 -10.93 3.23 -12.56
CA ARG A 202 -11.67 4.17 -13.42
C ARG A 202 -12.52 3.46 -14.48
N LEU A 203 -12.01 2.36 -15.01
CA LEU A 203 -12.76 1.51 -15.96
C LEU A 203 -13.81 0.62 -15.27
N GLY A 204 -13.97 0.70 -13.95
CA GLY A 204 -14.94 -0.10 -13.23
C GLY A 204 -14.55 -1.56 -13.00
N LYS A 205 -13.32 -1.96 -13.35
CA LYS A 205 -12.84 -3.34 -13.28
C LYS A 205 -12.43 -3.77 -11.87
N VAL A 206 -12.00 -2.81 -11.03
CA VAL A 206 -11.59 -3.07 -9.63
C VAL A 206 -12.07 -1.94 -8.73
N GLY A 207 -12.11 -2.19 -7.42
CA GLY A 207 -12.26 -1.17 -6.40
C GLY A 207 -10.90 -0.69 -5.90
N LEU A 208 -10.78 0.61 -5.60
CA LEU A 208 -9.58 1.22 -5.04
C LEU A 208 -9.95 2.03 -3.80
N VAL A 209 -9.39 1.68 -2.64
CA VAL A 209 -9.53 2.47 -1.42
C VAL A 209 -8.17 3.00 -0.99
N ILE A 210 -8.03 4.31 -1.01
CA ILE A 210 -6.84 4.99 -0.53
C ILE A 210 -7.06 5.28 0.95
N ALA A 211 -6.67 4.32 1.79
CA ALA A 211 -6.97 4.35 3.21
C ALA A 211 -6.04 5.29 3.99
N ARG A 212 -4.79 5.46 3.53
CA ARG A 212 -3.80 6.32 4.18
C ARG A 212 -2.85 6.95 3.17
N SER A 213 -2.36 8.15 3.54
CA SER A 213 -1.21 8.80 2.87
C SER A 213 -1.38 9.01 1.36
N SER A 214 -2.55 9.48 0.91
CA SER A 214 -2.85 9.72 -0.50
C SER A 214 -1.77 10.53 -1.23
N SER A 215 -1.19 11.54 -0.56
CA SER A 215 -0.11 12.36 -1.10
C SER A 215 1.18 11.57 -1.34
N LEU A 216 1.53 10.65 -0.44
CA LEU A 216 2.71 9.79 -0.63
C LEU A 216 2.52 8.77 -1.76
N TRP A 217 1.29 8.44 -2.10
CA TRP A 217 0.94 7.63 -3.26
C TRP A 217 0.91 8.44 -4.58
N GLY A 218 1.13 9.76 -4.52
CA GLY A 218 0.96 10.65 -5.64
C GLY A 218 -0.48 10.77 -6.15
N LEU A 219 -1.45 10.51 -5.26
CA LEU A 219 -2.88 10.45 -5.56
C LEU A 219 -3.67 11.61 -4.92
N ASP A 220 -2.99 12.67 -4.51
CA ASP A 220 -3.59 13.86 -3.90
C ASP A 220 -4.54 14.62 -4.85
N ARG A 221 -4.28 14.55 -6.15
CA ARG A 221 -5.12 15.14 -7.21
C ARG A 221 -6.22 14.22 -7.75
N VAL A 222 -6.25 12.96 -7.29
CA VAL A 222 -7.29 12.03 -7.70
C VAL A 222 -8.59 12.40 -6.98
N HIS A 223 -9.68 12.49 -7.73
CA HIS A 223 -11.02 12.67 -7.18
C HIS A 223 -11.64 11.30 -6.86
N GLU A 224 -12.56 11.31 -5.92
CA GLU A 224 -13.40 10.15 -5.66
C GLU A 224 -14.31 9.88 -6.85
N GLU A 225 -14.43 8.63 -7.20
CA GLU A 225 -15.24 8.12 -8.29
C GLU A 225 -16.03 6.88 -7.80
N LYS A 226 -16.93 6.34 -8.61
CA LYS A 226 -17.77 5.20 -8.22
C LYS A 226 -17.00 4.03 -7.60
N ASN A 227 -15.77 3.76 -8.09
CA ASN A 227 -14.93 2.66 -7.63
C ASN A 227 -13.65 3.14 -6.93
N ILE A 228 -13.56 4.42 -6.58
CA ILE A 228 -12.38 5.02 -5.94
C ILE A 228 -12.84 5.78 -4.70
N ILE A 229 -12.41 5.33 -3.53
CA ILE A 229 -12.65 5.98 -2.24
C ILE A 229 -11.32 6.51 -1.68
N ILE A 230 -11.33 7.76 -1.24
CA ILE A 230 -10.17 8.40 -0.62
C ILE A 230 -10.54 8.79 0.80
N TYR A 231 -9.87 8.19 1.78
CA TYR A 231 -10.06 8.57 3.17
C TYR A 231 -9.36 9.87 3.49
N ARG A 232 -10.04 10.74 4.23
CA ARG A 232 -9.55 12.07 4.59
C ARG A 232 -9.76 12.33 6.08
N GLY A 233 -8.93 13.20 6.66
CA GLY A 233 -9.08 13.65 8.05
C GLY A 233 -9.16 12.49 9.05
N GLY A 234 -10.24 12.42 9.82
CA GLY A 234 -10.45 11.41 10.86
C GLY A 234 -10.57 9.97 10.34
N GLU A 235 -11.05 9.76 9.11
CA GLU A 235 -11.14 8.44 8.50
C GLU A 235 -9.75 7.81 8.33
N CYS A 236 -8.73 8.60 7.91
CA CYS A 236 -7.37 8.10 7.74
C CYS A 236 -6.75 7.54 9.02
N ARG A 237 -7.15 8.06 10.20
CA ARG A 237 -6.59 7.62 11.48
C ARG A 237 -6.99 6.19 11.81
N ARG A 238 -8.25 5.85 11.57
CA ARG A 238 -8.83 4.53 11.82
C ARG A 238 -8.65 3.62 10.62
N ALA A 239 -8.83 4.15 9.42
CA ALA A 239 -8.74 3.45 8.13
C ALA A 239 -9.60 2.19 8.06
N TYR A 240 -10.76 2.18 8.77
CA TYR A 240 -11.65 1.03 8.84
C TYR A 240 -12.27 0.72 7.48
N GLN A 241 -12.34 -0.57 7.19
CA GLN A 241 -12.98 -1.15 6.01
C GLN A 241 -14.16 -2.04 6.42
N THR A 242 -14.72 -1.81 7.61
CA THR A 242 -15.90 -2.54 8.09
C THR A 242 -17.11 -2.26 7.21
N PRO A 243 -18.13 -3.14 7.22
CA PRO A 243 -19.34 -2.95 6.41
C PRO A 243 -20.04 -1.58 6.57
N ALA A 244 -19.86 -0.92 7.70
CA ALA A 244 -20.40 0.41 7.98
C ALA A 244 -19.53 1.56 7.45
N SER A 245 -18.31 1.29 6.97
CA SER A 245 -17.42 2.32 6.41
C SER A 245 -17.63 2.46 4.90
N ARG A 246 -17.27 3.63 4.35
CA ARG A 246 -17.34 3.89 2.90
C ARG A 246 -16.52 2.90 2.09
N GLY A 247 -15.31 2.57 2.55
CA GLY A 247 -14.46 1.57 1.91
C GLY A 247 -15.06 0.17 2.00
N GLY A 248 -15.60 -0.22 3.15
CA GLY A 248 -16.29 -1.50 3.32
C GLY A 248 -17.54 -1.62 2.46
N GLU A 249 -18.27 -0.51 2.25
CA GLU A 249 -19.39 -0.49 1.32
C GLU A 249 -18.93 -0.72 -0.13
N LEU A 250 -17.86 -0.02 -0.58
CA LEU A 250 -17.28 -0.24 -1.89
C LEU A 250 -16.81 -1.70 -2.06
N ILE A 251 -16.13 -2.27 -1.06
CA ILE A 251 -15.70 -3.67 -1.08
C ILE A 251 -16.89 -4.58 -1.37
N ARG A 252 -17.97 -4.47 -0.59
CA ARG A 252 -19.18 -5.29 -0.80
C ARG A 252 -19.79 -5.09 -2.19
N GLN A 253 -19.89 -3.86 -2.66
CA GLN A 253 -20.44 -3.54 -3.99
C GLN A 253 -19.62 -4.17 -5.12
N ILE A 254 -18.29 -4.15 -5.04
CA ILE A 254 -17.42 -4.76 -6.05
C ILE A 254 -17.53 -6.28 -6.00
N LEU A 255 -17.49 -6.86 -4.80
CA LEU A 255 -17.48 -8.31 -4.61
C LEU A 255 -18.83 -8.96 -4.93
N ALA A 256 -19.92 -8.20 -4.84
CA ALA A 256 -21.26 -8.67 -5.23
C ALA A 256 -21.52 -8.67 -6.74
N ARG A 257 -20.61 -8.11 -7.56
CA ARG A 257 -20.79 -8.04 -9.04
C ARG A 257 -20.43 -9.34 -9.78
N ASN A 258 -19.73 -10.24 -9.10
CA ASN A 258 -19.24 -11.51 -9.62
C ASN A 258 -19.66 -12.66 -8.71
#